data_f42a6118bb81588bfbb32ec2e8643af2
#
_entry.id   f42a6118bb81588bfbb32ec2e8643af2
#
_cell.length_a   1.000
_cell.length_b   1.000
_cell.length_c   1.000
_cell.angle_alpha   90.00
_cell.angle_beta   90.00
_cell.angle_gamma   90.00
#
_symmetry.space_group_name_H-M   'P 1'
#
loop_
_entity.id
_entity.type
_entity.pdbx_description
1 polymer ?
#
loop_
_entity_poly.entity_id
_entity_poly.type
_entity_poly.pdbx_seq_one_letter_code
_entity_poly.pdbx_strand_id
1 'polypeptide(L)'
;MKNLLKNAATGQKLSQLSALISLFTLIVYTIYGIVYIYFDWVVFLALALGVVCAEGYVLLNSRASRCLNLASVACLSYGVGLFFLNSYPVWADRLNNISMYGSRGTLFPVISIILLVFASAIVEIVSCFHTDGKDVNK
;
A
#
# COMPACT_ATOMS: atom_id res chain seq x y z
N MET A 1 -14.22 3.59 -17.92
CA MET A 1 -14.00 3.67 -16.46
C MET A 1 -15.21 4.15 -15.68
N LYS A 2 -15.86 5.28 -15.99
CA LYS A 2 -17.04 5.77 -15.23
C LYS A 2 -18.21 4.77 -15.08
N ASN A 3 -18.47 3.92 -16.06
CA ASN A 3 -19.58 2.96 -16.02
C ASN A 3 -19.28 1.70 -15.17
N LEU A 4 -18.02 1.31 -15.02
CA LEU A 4 -17.61 0.18 -14.18
C LEU A 4 -17.76 0.54 -12.70
N LEU A 5 -17.42 1.76 -12.30
CA LEU A 5 -17.54 2.23 -10.92
C LEU A 5 -18.99 2.48 -10.47
N LYS A 6 -19.90 2.76 -11.39
CA LYS A 6 -21.30 3.04 -11.06
C LYS A 6 -22.06 1.81 -10.54
N ASN A 7 -21.70 0.62 -11.03
CA ASN A 7 -22.29 -0.66 -10.65
C ASN A 7 -21.35 -1.53 -9.76
N ALA A 8 -20.18 -1.00 -9.40
CA ALA A 8 -19.21 -1.72 -8.58
C ALA A 8 -19.72 -1.85 -7.15
N ALA A 9 -19.47 -3.00 -6.56
CA ALA A 9 -19.68 -3.28 -5.17
C ALA A 9 -18.91 -2.30 -4.26
N THR A 10 -19.41 -2.06 -3.05
CA THR A 10 -18.74 -1.16 -2.09
C THR A 10 -17.31 -1.60 -1.83
N GLY A 11 -17.06 -2.92 -1.69
CA GLY A 11 -15.72 -3.48 -1.54
C GLY A 11 -14.80 -3.15 -2.72
N GLN A 12 -15.28 -3.26 -3.97
CA GLN A 12 -14.48 -2.91 -5.15
C GLN A 12 -14.14 -1.41 -5.21
N LYS A 13 -15.03 -0.53 -4.76
CA LYS A 13 -14.75 0.92 -4.69
C LYS A 13 -13.68 1.23 -3.64
N LEU A 14 -13.73 0.53 -2.50
CA LEU A 14 -12.72 0.68 -1.45
C LEU A 14 -11.36 0.15 -1.91
N SER A 15 -11.32 -0.99 -2.59
CA SER A 15 -10.08 -1.53 -3.14
C SER A 15 -9.49 -0.62 -4.22
N GLN A 16 -10.34 -0.02 -5.08
CA GLN A 16 -9.88 0.98 -6.04
C GLN A 16 -9.29 2.22 -5.36
N LEU A 17 -9.89 2.68 -4.25
CA LEU A 17 -9.34 3.79 -3.47
C LEU A 17 -7.99 3.41 -2.85
N SER A 18 -7.89 2.22 -2.27
CA SER A 18 -6.63 1.67 -1.74
C SER A 18 -5.54 1.61 -2.82
N ALA A 19 -5.86 1.08 -4.00
CA ALA A 19 -4.94 1.01 -5.13
C ALA A 19 -4.42 2.39 -5.56
N LEU A 20 -5.29 3.41 -5.60
CA LEU A 20 -4.88 4.78 -5.92
C LEU A 20 -3.93 5.36 -4.85
N ILE A 21 -4.24 5.16 -3.57
CA ILE A 21 -3.37 5.61 -2.47
C ILE A 21 -2.02 4.89 -2.54
N SER A 22 -2.02 3.57 -2.76
CA SER A 22 -0.81 2.76 -2.88
C SER A 22 0.05 3.16 -4.08
N LEU A 23 -0.58 3.44 -5.22
CA LEU A 23 0.12 3.92 -6.42
C LEU A 23 0.78 5.27 -6.18
N PHE A 24 0.06 6.20 -5.55
CA PHE A 24 0.63 7.49 -5.16
C PHE A 24 1.82 7.30 -4.21
N THR A 25 1.66 6.43 -3.22
CA THR A 25 2.74 6.13 -2.26
C THR A 25 3.95 5.49 -2.92
N LEU A 26 3.74 4.60 -3.91
CA LEU A 26 4.81 3.98 -4.68
C LEU A 26 5.64 5.05 -5.44
N ILE A 27 4.98 6.06 -6.00
CA ILE A 27 5.66 7.18 -6.66
C ILE A 27 6.48 7.99 -5.65
N VAL A 28 5.88 8.35 -4.52
CA VAL A 28 6.57 9.10 -3.44
C VAL A 28 7.75 8.30 -2.90
N TYR A 29 7.59 6.99 -2.67
CA TYR A 29 8.66 6.10 -2.24
C TYR A 29 9.81 6.05 -3.25
N THR A 30 9.49 5.95 -4.54
CA THR A 30 10.51 5.89 -5.59
C THR A 30 11.32 7.19 -5.65
N ILE A 31 10.66 8.34 -5.61
CA ILE A 31 11.32 9.65 -5.57
C ILE A 31 12.22 9.76 -4.33
N TYR A 32 11.68 9.41 -3.16
CA TYR A 32 12.41 9.42 -1.90
C TYR A 32 13.64 8.50 -1.95
N GLY A 33 13.47 7.29 -2.43
CA GLY A 33 14.53 6.29 -2.51
C GLY A 33 15.69 6.72 -3.42
N ILE A 34 15.37 7.34 -4.56
CA ILE A 34 16.37 7.85 -5.50
C ILE A 34 17.11 9.06 -4.91
N VAL A 35 16.38 10.03 -4.35
CA VAL A 35 16.96 11.28 -3.82
C VAL A 35 17.88 11.03 -2.62
N TYR A 36 17.49 10.14 -1.72
CA TYR A 36 18.20 9.88 -0.47
C TYR A 36 19.05 8.61 -0.48
N ILE A 37 19.08 7.87 -1.61
CA ILE A 37 19.83 6.61 -1.77
C ILE A 37 19.36 5.52 -0.79
N TYR A 38 18.07 5.47 -0.50
CA TYR A 38 17.40 4.45 0.31
C TYR A 38 16.45 3.56 -0.50
N PHE A 39 16.69 3.45 -1.80
CA PHE A 39 15.86 2.63 -2.67
C PHE A 39 16.12 1.13 -2.44
N ASP A 40 15.07 0.40 -2.10
CA ASP A 40 15.09 -1.05 -1.94
C ASP A 40 14.12 -1.69 -2.93
N TRP A 41 14.66 -2.57 -3.77
CA TRP A 41 13.88 -3.30 -4.77
C TRP A 41 12.79 -4.19 -4.16
N VAL A 42 13.03 -4.76 -2.97
CA VAL A 42 12.06 -5.65 -2.31
C VAL A 42 10.85 -4.85 -1.84
N VAL A 43 11.08 -3.69 -1.23
CA VAL A 43 9.99 -2.77 -0.83
C VAL A 43 9.22 -2.29 -2.06
N PHE A 44 9.93 -1.88 -3.12
CA PHE A 44 9.29 -1.45 -4.38
C PHE A 44 8.41 -2.53 -4.97
N LEU A 45 8.92 -3.77 -5.09
CA LEU A 45 8.17 -4.90 -5.64
C LEU A 45 6.97 -5.27 -4.76
N ALA A 46 7.13 -5.26 -3.43
CA ALA A 46 6.03 -5.54 -2.51
C ALA A 46 4.88 -4.53 -2.67
N LEU A 47 5.19 -3.22 -2.73
CA LEU A 47 4.19 -2.17 -2.94
C LEU A 47 3.56 -2.28 -4.34
N ALA A 48 4.36 -2.51 -5.39
CA ALA A 48 3.87 -2.66 -6.75
C ALA A 48 2.95 -3.88 -6.90
N LEU A 49 3.31 -5.03 -6.33
CA LEU A 49 2.46 -6.21 -6.31
C LEU A 49 1.16 -5.96 -5.53
N GLY A 50 1.20 -5.21 -4.44
CA GLY A 50 0.01 -4.79 -3.70
C GLY A 50 -0.97 -4.03 -4.59
N VAL A 51 -0.48 -3.04 -5.35
CA VAL A 51 -1.29 -2.27 -6.32
C VAL A 51 -1.87 -3.19 -7.41
N VAL A 52 -1.05 -4.04 -8.01
CA VAL A 52 -1.48 -4.96 -9.09
C VAL A 52 -2.56 -5.94 -8.59
N CYS A 53 -2.41 -6.46 -7.37
CA CYS A 53 -3.38 -7.36 -6.77
C CYS A 53 -4.72 -6.64 -6.48
N ALA A 54 -4.68 -5.40 -5.97
CA ALA A 54 -5.87 -4.60 -5.71
C ALA A 54 -6.64 -4.28 -7.01
N GLU A 55 -5.93 -3.85 -8.06
CA GLU A 55 -6.53 -3.62 -9.38
C GLU A 55 -7.05 -4.93 -10.00
N GLY A 56 -6.32 -6.03 -9.85
CA GLY A 56 -6.74 -7.36 -10.30
C GLY A 56 -8.06 -7.80 -9.66
N TYR A 57 -8.25 -7.52 -8.38
CA TYR A 57 -9.51 -7.77 -7.69
C TYR A 57 -10.68 -7.00 -8.30
N VAL A 58 -10.47 -5.71 -8.60
CA VAL A 58 -11.51 -4.84 -9.19
C VAL A 58 -11.88 -5.29 -10.60
N LEU A 59 -10.88 -5.72 -11.41
CA LEU A 59 -11.07 -6.08 -12.82
C LEU A 59 -11.70 -7.46 -13.00
N LEU A 60 -11.28 -8.45 -12.22
CA LEU A 60 -11.68 -9.85 -12.43
C LEU A 60 -13.08 -10.19 -11.92
N ASN A 61 -13.61 -9.45 -10.95
CA ASN A 61 -14.97 -9.58 -10.40
C ASN A 61 -15.47 -11.05 -10.25
N SER A 62 -14.60 -11.94 -9.79
CA SER A 62 -14.86 -13.36 -9.61
C SER A 62 -14.71 -13.77 -8.14
N ARG A 63 -15.25 -14.94 -7.73
CA ARG A 63 -15.02 -15.45 -6.36
C ARG A 63 -13.54 -15.67 -6.07
N ALA A 64 -12.77 -16.10 -7.07
CA ALA A 64 -11.32 -16.29 -6.96
C ALA A 64 -10.56 -14.95 -6.78
N SER A 65 -11.10 -13.84 -7.26
CA SER A 65 -10.46 -12.52 -7.13
C SER A 65 -10.38 -12.02 -5.68
N ARG A 66 -11.17 -12.59 -4.77
CA ARG A 66 -11.06 -12.29 -3.31
C ARG A 66 -9.69 -12.67 -2.74
N CYS A 67 -9.04 -13.70 -3.30
CA CYS A 67 -7.68 -14.05 -2.93
C CYS A 67 -6.67 -12.95 -3.33
N LEU A 68 -6.93 -12.23 -4.43
CA LEU A 68 -6.10 -11.09 -4.85
C LEU A 68 -6.21 -9.93 -3.86
N ASN A 69 -7.42 -9.68 -3.34
CA ASN A 69 -7.62 -8.65 -2.32
C ASN A 69 -6.83 -8.97 -1.04
N LEU A 70 -6.88 -10.22 -0.57
CA LEU A 70 -6.08 -10.67 0.57
C LEU A 70 -4.57 -10.60 0.28
N ALA A 71 -4.16 -10.99 -0.93
CA ALA A 71 -2.77 -10.88 -1.36
C ALA A 71 -2.28 -9.43 -1.38
N SER A 72 -3.14 -8.48 -1.81
CA SER A 72 -2.85 -7.06 -1.75
C SER A 72 -2.56 -6.60 -0.32
N VAL A 73 -3.43 -6.95 0.64
CA VAL A 73 -3.20 -6.64 2.07
C VAL A 73 -1.87 -7.18 2.56
N ALA A 74 -1.55 -8.45 2.23
CA ALA A 74 -0.30 -9.07 2.63
C ALA A 74 0.92 -8.35 2.04
N CYS A 75 0.88 -8.02 0.75
CA CYS A 75 1.95 -7.31 0.07
C CYS A 75 2.17 -5.89 0.64
N LEU A 76 1.10 -5.12 0.87
CA LEU A 76 1.19 -3.78 1.43
C LEU A 76 1.70 -3.82 2.88
N SER A 77 1.22 -4.76 3.69
CA SER A 77 1.68 -4.93 5.09
C SER A 77 3.16 -5.34 5.15
N TYR A 78 3.59 -6.24 4.28
CA TYR A 78 4.98 -6.63 4.16
C TYR A 78 5.86 -5.47 3.69
N GLY A 79 5.42 -4.73 2.68
CA GLY A 79 6.13 -3.57 2.15
C GLY A 79 6.34 -2.48 3.19
N VAL A 80 5.30 -2.14 3.98
CA VAL A 80 5.43 -1.12 5.05
C VAL A 80 6.35 -1.59 6.17
N GLY A 81 6.28 -2.88 6.54
CA GLY A 81 7.16 -3.45 7.56
C GLY A 81 8.64 -3.39 7.16
N LEU A 82 8.95 -3.78 5.93
CA LEU A 82 10.32 -3.67 5.39
C LEU A 82 10.78 -2.21 5.29
N PHE A 83 9.93 -1.31 4.79
CA PHE A 83 10.28 0.10 4.71
C PHE A 83 10.54 0.71 6.08
N PHE A 84 9.73 0.35 7.09
CA PHE A 84 9.94 0.77 8.47
C PHE A 84 11.31 0.33 9.00
N LEU A 85 11.70 -0.92 8.75
CA LEU A 85 13.00 -1.44 9.15
C LEU A 85 14.14 -0.76 8.39
N ASN A 86 14.02 -0.60 7.08
CA ASN A 86 15.05 0.01 6.24
C ASN A 86 15.24 1.51 6.53
N SER A 87 14.19 2.19 7.00
CA SER A 87 14.27 3.60 7.40
C SER A 87 14.73 3.82 8.84
N TYR A 88 15.08 2.74 9.58
CA TYR A 88 15.55 2.81 10.96
C TYR A 88 16.63 3.89 11.20
N PRO A 89 17.69 4.03 10.37
CA PRO A 89 18.71 5.05 10.59
C PRO A 89 18.14 6.47 10.62
N VAL A 90 17.14 6.75 9.76
CA VAL A 90 16.57 8.10 9.64
C VAL A 90 15.81 8.51 10.90
N TRP A 91 14.92 7.65 11.36
CA TRP A 91 14.10 8.02 12.52
C TRP A 91 14.82 7.78 13.84
N ALA A 92 15.77 6.84 13.92
CA ALA A 92 16.59 6.66 15.10
C ALA A 92 17.50 7.87 15.37
N ASP A 93 18.20 8.39 14.35
CA ASP A 93 19.02 9.60 14.46
C ASP A 93 18.19 10.82 14.88
N ARG A 94 16.98 10.96 14.30
CA ARG A 94 16.12 12.10 14.58
C ARG A 94 15.47 12.07 15.96
N LEU A 95 15.03 10.90 16.41
CA LEU A 95 14.40 10.76 17.73
C LEU A 95 15.41 10.92 18.89
N ASN A 96 16.65 10.44 18.69
CA ASN A 96 17.69 10.55 19.69
C ASN A 96 18.48 11.87 19.61
N ASN A 97 18.23 12.69 18.62
CA ASN A 97 18.96 13.92 18.32
C ASN A 97 20.49 13.70 18.25
N ILE A 98 20.90 12.57 17.71
CA ILE A 98 22.29 12.14 17.56
C ILE A 98 22.47 11.68 16.11
N SER A 99 23.49 12.14 15.42
CA SER A 99 23.85 11.67 14.08
C SER A 99 24.74 10.42 14.13
N MET A 100 24.24 9.36 14.76
CA MET A 100 25.00 8.12 14.99
C MET A 100 25.11 7.28 13.72
N TYR A 101 24.05 7.24 12.91
CA TYR A 101 23.99 6.45 11.68
C TYR A 101 24.28 7.23 10.41
N GLY A 102 24.54 8.53 10.51
CA GLY A 102 24.85 9.40 9.36
C GLY A 102 23.73 9.44 8.32
N SER A 103 22.47 9.39 8.76
CA SER A 103 21.33 9.30 7.85
C SER A 103 21.22 10.52 6.96
N ARG A 104 21.07 10.30 5.65
CA ARG A 104 20.85 11.36 4.64
C ARG A 104 19.38 11.73 4.49
N GLY A 105 18.48 10.88 4.97
CA GLY A 105 17.03 11.05 4.83
C GLY A 105 16.44 12.08 5.78
N THR A 106 15.24 12.56 5.45
CA THR A 106 14.43 13.43 6.31
C THR A 106 13.27 12.63 6.91
N LEU A 107 12.92 12.92 8.15
CA LEU A 107 11.90 12.19 8.90
C LEU A 107 10.50 12.34 8.28
N PHE A 108 10.19 13.54 7.76
CA PHE A 108 8.85 13.85 7.24
C PHE A 108 8.40 12.92 6.09
N PRO A 109 9.16 12.71 4.99
CA PRO A 109 8.75 11.79 3.95
C PRO A 109 8.71 10.33 4.42
N VAL A 110 9.58 9.90 5.34
CA VAL A 110 9.53 8.56 5.90
C VAL A 110 8.21 8.31 6.62
N ILE A 111 7.82 9.21 7.53
CA ILE A 111 6.55 9.10 8.26
C ILE A 111 5.37 9.16 7.27
N SER A 112 5.41 10.06 6.29
CA SER A 112 4.35 10.19 5.29
C SER A 112 4.15 8.91 4.49
N ILE A 113 5.23 8.26 4.02
CA ILE A 113 5.16 6.99 3.30
C ILE A 113 4.57 5.90 4.18
N ILE A 114 5.04 5.76 5.43
CA ILE A 114 4.53 4.76 6.37
C ILE A 114 3.03 4.95 6.60
N LEU A 115 2.58 6.17 6.87
CA LEU A 115 1.17 6.48 7.11
C LEU A 115 0.30 6.20 5.88
N LEU A 116 0.76 6.55 4.69
CA LEU A 116 0.02 6.33 3.44
C LEU A 116 -0.12 4.84 3.12
N VAL A 117 0.96 4.04 3.25
CA VAL A 117 0.86 2.58 3.04
C VAL A 117 -0.03 1.95 4.09
N PHE A 118 0.09 2.39 5.34
CA PHE A 118 -0.74 1.87 6.43
C PHE A 118 -2.23 2.18 6.22
N ALA A 119 -2.54 3.42 5.83
CA ALA A 119 -3.90 3.82 5.48
C ALA A 119 -4.46 3.00 4.31
N SER A 120 -3.64 2.78 3.27
CA SER A 120 -4.00 1.95 2.13
C SER A 120 -4.30 0.50 2.54
N ALA A 121 -3.45 -0.11 3.38
CA ALA A 121 -3.66 -1.46 3.90
C ALA A 121 -4.95 -1.56 4.73
N ILE A 122 -5.26 -0.56 5.57
CA ILE A 122 -6.52 -0.51 6.33
C ILE A 122 -7.73 -0.46 5.39
N VAL A 123 -7.71 0.42 4.40
CA VAL A 123 -8.79 0.53 3.41
C VAL A 123 -8.98 -0.79 2.66
N GLU A 124 -7.91 -1.48 2.33
CA GLU A 124 -7.95 -2.79 1.66
C GLU A 124 -8.52 -3.88 2.58
N ILE A 125 -8.15 -3.89 3.87
CA ILE A 125 -8.75 -4.78 4.88
C ILE A 125 -10.26 -4.55 4.97
N VAL A 126 -10.69 -3.28 5.07
CA VAL A 126 -12.11 -2.94 5.11
C VAL A 126 -12.83 -3.40 3.84
N SER A 127 -12.16 -3.30 2.68
CA SER A 127 -12.66 -3.83 1.40
C SER A 127 -12.92 -5.34 1.46
N CYS A 128 -12.06 -6.12 2.13
CA CYS A 128 -12.25 -7.57 2.29
C CYS A 128 -13.55 -7.94 3.02
N PHE A 129 -13.99 -7.09 3.95
CA PHE A 129 -15.22 -7.33 4.73
C PHE A 129 -16.49 -6.83 4.03
N HIS A 130 -16.38 -5.93 3.05
CA HIS A 130 -17.51 -5.42 2.28
C HIS A 130 -17.79 -6.28 1.04
N THR A 131 -18.03 -7.57 1.25
CA THR A 131 -18.52 -8.45 0.19
C THR A 131 -20.00 -8.21 -0.02
N ASP A 132 -20.41 -8.01 -1.27
CA ASP A 132 -21.80 -7.77 -1.59
C ASP A 132 -22.71 -8.92 -1.12
N GLY A 133 -23.77 -8.56 -0.43
CA GLY A 133 -24.85 -9.48 -0.04
C GLY A 133 -25.63 -10.08 -1.20
N LYS A 134 -25.19 -9.94 -2.44
CA LYS A 134 -25.82 -10.51 -3.63
C LYS A 134 -25.59 -12.01 -3.80
N ASP A 135 -24.63 -12.59 -3.11
CA ASP A 135 -24.29 -14.02 -3.22
C ASP A 135 -25.05 -14.92 -2.22
N VAL A 136 -25.93 -14.36 -1.39
CA VAL A 136 -26.69 -15.16 -0.37
C VAL A 136 -27.96 -15.78 -0.94
N ASN A 137 -28.38 -15.41 -2.16
CA ASN A 137 -29.64 -15.86 -2.78
C ASN A 137 -29.41 -16.57 -4.13
N LYS A 138 -28.43 -17.46 -4.23
CA LYS A 138 -28.38 -18.47 -5.29
C LYS A 138 -27.93 -19.80 -4.75
#